data_287eeec30c8d2df9519f87e738972ed9
#
_entry.id   287eeec30c8d2df9519f87e738972ed9
#
_cell.length_a   1.000
_cell.length_b   1.000
_cell.length_c   1.000
_cell.angle_alpha   90.00
_cell.angle_beta   90.00
_cell.angle_gamma   90.00
#
_symmetry.space_group_name_H-M   'P 1'
#
loop_
_entity.id
_entity.type
_entity.pdbx_description
1 polymer ?
#
loop_
_entity_poly.entity_id
_entity_poly.type
_entity_poly.pdbx_seq_one_letter_code
_entity_poly.pdbx_strand_id
1 'polypeptide(L)'
;REERGRQYLKMVGLEGFEKRYPHELSGGMKQRVAIARALVNDPKALLMDEPFGALDAQTRNTMQSELLRIWEEEKKTVLFVTHSVDEAIYLADAIVIMSARPGRIKDIIQIPLPRPRTRTSTEVNQIRDRILCDLRTEIASC
;
A
#
# COMPACT_ATOMS: atom_id res chain seq x y z
N ARG A 1 0.59 -24.15 -13.19
CA ARG A 1 -0.03 -23.35 -12.10
C ARG A 1 0.84 -23.35 -10.83
N GLU A 2 1.34 -24.51 -10.40
CA GLU A 2 2.18 -24.62 -9.20
C GLU A 2 3.50 -23.85 -9.35
N GLU A 3 4.17 -23.96 -10.49
CA GLU A 3 5.41 -23.26 -10.77
C GLU A 3 5.25 -21.73 -10.62
N ARG A 4 4.18 -21.18 -11.19
CA ARG A 4 3.86 -19.77 -11.08
C ARG A 4 3.55 -19.36 -9.64
N GLY A 5 2.82 -20.19 -8.89
CA GLY A 5 2.59 -19.98 -7.46
C GLY A 5 3.88 -19.89 -6.66
N ARG A 6 4.83 -20.80 -6.90
CA ARG A 6 6.14 -20.79 -6.23
C ARG A 6 6.96 -19.55 -6.57
N GLN A 7 6.95 -19.09 -7.82
CA GLN A 7 7.63 -17.85 -8.23
C GLN A 7 7.11 -16.63 -7.45
N TYR A 8 5.78 -16.50 -7.31
CA TYR A 8 5.22 -15.40 -6.52
C TYR A 8 5.45 -15.55 -5.03
N LEU A 9 5.43 -16.76 -4.48
CA LEU A 9 5.81 -16.98 -3.07
C LEU A 9 7.26 -16.61 -2.81
N LYS A 10 8.16 -16.95 -3.73
CA LYS A 10 9.57 -16.52 -3.65
C LYS A 10 9.69 -14.99 -3.75
N MET A 11 8.97 -14.35 -4.67
CA MET A 11 8.94 -12.88 -4.84
C MET A 11 8.54 -12.17 -3.53
N VAL A 12 7.55 -12.70 -2.81
CA VAL A 12 7.11 -12.12 -1.53
C VAL A 12 7.91 -12.62 -0.32
N GLY A 13 9.02 -13.35 -0.54
CA GLY A 13 9.90 -13.84 0.53
C GLY A 13 9.29 -14.96 1.37
N LEU A 14 8.47 -15.81 0.77
CA LEU A 14 7.82 -16.97 1.41
C LEU A 14 8.23 -18.31 0.78
N GLU A 15 9.42 -18.36 0.19
CA GLU A 15 10.00 -19.62 -0.27
C GLU A 15 10.14 -20.62 0.90
N GLY A 16 9.69 -21.87 0.71
CA GLY A 16 9.66 -22.90 1.76
C GLY A 16 8.39 -22.94 2.62
N PHE A 17 7.45 -21.99 2.41
CA PHE A 17 6.19 -21.94 3.14
C PHE A 17 4.99 -22.45 2.31
N GLU A 18 5.23 -23.06 1.15
CA GLU A 18 4.19 -23.47 0.18
C GLU A 18 3.15 -24.43 0.75
N LYS A 19 3.57 -25.25 1.72
CA LYS A 19 2.73 -26.28 2.34
C LYS A 19 2.15 -25.89 3.70
N ARG A 20 2.42 -24.66 4.16
CA ARG A 20 1.93 -24.17 5.45
C ARG A 20 0.47 -23.76 5.36
N TYR A 21 -0.27 -24.05 6.39
CA TYR A 21 -1.66 -23.61 6.52
C TYR A 21 -1.76 -22.16 6.99
N PRO A 22 -2.85 -21.43 6.68
CA PRO A 22 -3.00 -20.02 7.07
C PRO A 22 -2.84 -19.75 8.57
N HIS A 23 -3.24 -20.68 9.44
CA HIS A 23 -3.11 -20.52 10.89
C HIS A 23 -1.67 -20.65 11.39
N GLU A 24 -0.76 -21.20 10.60
CA GLU A 24 0.68 -21.33 10.89
C GLU A 24 1.48 -20.09 10.47
N LEU A 25 0.83 -19.10 9.81
CA LEU A 25 1.46 -17.92 9.26
C LEU A 25 1.24 -16.71 10.17
N SER A 26 2.26 -15.88 10.32
CA SER A 26 2.13 -14.55 10.98
C SER A 26 1.22 -13.62 10.18
N GLY A 27 0.77 -12.51 10.78
CA GLY A 27 -0.05 -11.50 10.11
C GLY A 27 0.61 -10.95 8.84
N GLY A 28 1.90 -10.61 8.91
CA GLY A 28 2.66 -10.14 7.75
C GLY A 28 2.83 -11.22 6.67
N MET A 29 3.03 -12.49 7.06
CA MET A 29 3.09 -13.60 6.10
C MET A 29 1.75 -13.79 5.38
N LYS A 30 0.64 -13.75 6.11
CA LYS A 30 -0.72 -13.80 5.51
C LYS A 30 -0.92 -12.69 4.49
N GLN A 31 -0.46 -11.48 4.81
CA GLN A 31 -0.56 -10.34 3.90
C GLN A 31 0.27 -10.56 2.62
N ARG A 32 1.50 -11.06 2.74
CA ARG A 32 2.35 -11.42 1.59
C ARG A 32 1.71 -12.51 0.73
N VAL A 33 1.12 -13.52 1.34
CA VAL A 33 0.35 -14.55 0.61
C VAL A 33 -0.83 -13.93 -0.14
N ALA A 34 -1.56 -12.99 0.46
CA ALA A 34 -2.67 -12.31 -0.19
C ALA A 34 -2.21 -11.51 -1.43
N ILE A 35 -1.08 -10.81 -1.34
CA ILE A 35 -0.46 -10.12 -2.47
C ILE A 35 -0.04 -11.11 -3.56
N ALA A 36 0.68 -12.19 -3.21
CA ALA A 36 1.08 -13.23 -4.16
C ALA A 36 -0.13 -13.85 -4.87
N ARG A 37 -1.20 -14.14 -4.12
CA ARG A 37 -2.46 -14.68 -4.66
C ARG A 37 -3.13 -13.72 -5.65
N ALA A 38 -3.09 -12.43 -5.38
CA ALA A 38 -3.64 -11.44 -6.28
C ALA A 38 -2.81 -11.34 -7.58
N LEU A 39 -1.49 -11.34 -7.46
CA LEU A 39 -0.56 -11.21 -8.59
C LEU A 39 -0.51 -12.46 -9.50
N VAL A 40 -0.68 -13.67 -8.95
CA VAL A 40 -0.59 -14.93 -9.73
C VAL A 40 -1.55 -15.00 -10.91
N ASN A 41 -2.66 -14.26 -10.84
CA ASN A 41 -3.68 -14.16 -11.91
C ASN A 41 -3.31 -13.13 -12.98
N ASP A 42 -2.16 -12.48 -12.87
CA ASP A 42 -1.69 -11.43 -13.78
C ASP A 42 -2.73 -10.30 -14.02
N PRO A 43 -3.24 -9.67 -12.96
CA PRO A 43 -4.24 -8.64 -13.09
C PRO A 43 -3.64 -7.38 -13.74
N LYS A 44 -4.46 -6.62 -14.47
CA LYS A 44 -4.07 -5.30 -15.00
C LYS A 44 -4.00 -4.25 -13.89
N ALA A 45 -4.82 -4.40 -12.84
CA ALA A 45 -4.85 -3.51 -11.69
C ALA A 45 -5.07 -4.30 -10.41
N LEU A 46 -4.46 -3.85 -9.31
CA LEU A 46 -4.64 -4.36 -7.95
C LEU A 46 -5.47 -3.36 -7.15
N LEU A 47 -6.49 -3.87 -6.46
CA LEU A 47 -7.28 -3.10 -5.51
C LEU A 47 -6.88 -3.54 -4.10
N MET A 48 -6.45 -2.60 -3.28
CA MET A 48 -6.04 -2.84 -1.90
C MET A 48 -6.80 -1.91 -0.97
N ASP A 49 -7.56 -2.50 -0.06
CA ASP A 49 -8.35 -1.78 0.93
C ASP A 49 -7.74 -1.98 2.32
N GLU A 50 -7.15 -0.92 2.87
CA GLU A 50 -6.45 -0.86 4.16
C GLU A 50 -5.53 -2.07 4.44
N PRO A 51 -4.64 -2.46 3.52
CA PRO A 51 -3.93 -3.74 3.61
C PRO A 51 -2.98 -3.83 4.80
N PHE A 52 -2.62 -2.72 5.43
CA PHE A 52 -1.68 -2.67 6.56
C PHE A 52 -2.33 -2.27 7.89
N GLY A 53 -3.65 -2.09 7.93
CA GLY A 53 -4.37 -1.59 9.11
C GLY A 53 -4.18 -2.44 10.38
N ALA A 54 -4.09 -3.75 10.23
CA ALA A 54 -3.94 -4.70 11.35
C ALA A 54 -2.48 -4.99 11.75
N LEU A 55 -1.49 -4.33 11.12
CA LEU A 55 -0.07 -4.59 11.37
C LEU A 55 0.51 -3.58 12.37
N ASP A 56 1.45 -4.04 13.21
CA ASP A 56 2.29 -3.16 14.00
C ASP A 56 3.20 -2.29 13.12
N ALA A 57 3.74 -1.21 13.67
CA ALA A 57 4.48 -0.21 12.91
C ALA A 57 5.72 -0.77 12.18
N GLN A 58 6.46 -1.67 12.83
CA GLN A 58 7.67 -2.26 12.23
C GLN A 58 7.32 -3.19 11.06
N THR A 59 6.38 -4.09 11.27
CA THR A 59 5.87 -5.00 10.24
C THR A 59 5.26 -4.23 9.07
N ARG A 60 4.51 -3.17 9.36
CA ARG A 60 3.91 -2.28 8.35
C ARG A 60 4.98 -1.65 7.47
N ASN A 61 6.02 -1.06 8.05
CA ASN A 61 7.11 -0.44 7.29
C ASN A 61 7.82 -1.44 6.37
N THR A 62 8.10 -2.64 6.88
CA THR A 62 8.69 -3.73 6.11
C THR A 62 7.78 -4.12 4.93
N MET A 63 6.48 -4.28 5.19
CA MET A 63 5.51 -4.66 4.16
C MET A 63 5.33 -3.59 3.08
N GLN A 64 5.37 -2.32 3.45
CA GLN A 64 5.32 -1.22 2.48
C GLN A 64 6.55 -1.21 1.56
N SER A 65 7.73 -1.45 2.11
CA SER A 65 8.96 -1.57 1.30
C SER A 65 8.91 -2.78 0.36
N GLU A 66 8.40 -3.93 0.84
CA GLU A 66 8.21 -5.13 0.01
C GLU A 66 7.18 -4.88 -1.10
N LEU A 67 6.08 -4.18 -0.81
CA LEU A 67 5.07 -3.82 -1.81
C LEU A 67 5.67 -2.95 -2.91
N LEU A 68 6.49 -1.96 -2.56
CA LEU A 68 7.19 -1.12 -3.54
C LEU A 68 8.14 -1.95 -4.42
N ARG A 69 8.90 -2.88 -3.83
CA ARG A 69 9.78 -3.77 -4.59
C ARG A 69 9.00 -4.62 -5.59
N ILE A 70 7.90 -5.24 -5.13
CA ILE A 70 7.01 -6.05 -5.99
C ILE A 70 6.43 -5.18 -7.11
N TRP A 71 6.00 -3.97 -6.79
CA TRP A 71 5.46 -3.03 -7.78
C TRP A 71 6.52 -2.64 -8.83
N GLU A 72 7.77 -2.43 -8.43
CA GLU A 72 8.87 -2.12 -9.35
C GLU A 72 9.15 -3.27 -10.34
N GLU A 73 9.03 -4.52 -9.87
CA GLU A 73 9.19 -5.72 -10.70
C GLU A 73 7.99 -5.93 -11.66
N GLU A 74 6.77 -5.80 -11.16
CA GLU A 74 5.54 -6.13 -11.89
C GLU A 74 4.95 -4.96 -12.69
N LYS A 75 5.25 -3.71 -12.32
CA LYS A 75 4.75 -2.47 -12.97
C LYS A 75 3.22 -2.45 -13.14
N LYS A 76 2.48 -2.90 -12.12
CA LYS A 76 1.02 -2.93 -12.13
C LYS A 76 0.42 -1.61 -11.68
N THR A 77 -0.78 -1.32 -12.17
CA THR A 77 -1.60 -0.25 -11.58
C THR A 77 -2.12 -0.71 -10.23
N VAL A 78 -1.97 0.12 -9.20
CA VAL A 78 -2.48 -0.18 -7.85
C VAL A 78 -3.42 0.94 -7.42
N LEU A 79 -4.65 0.58 -7.06
CA LEU A 79 -5.56 1.45 -6.33
C LEU A 79 -5.51 1.04 -4.86
N PHE A 80 -4.99 1.95 -4.04
CA PHE A 80 -4.71 1.72 -2.63
C PHE A 80 -5.59 2.63 -1.77
N VAL A 81 -6.45 2.04 -0.95
CA VAL A 81 -7.30 2.77 0.00
C VAL A 81 -6.65 2.71 1.38
N THR A 82 -6.46 3.87 1.99
CA THR A 82 -5.92 3.98 3.35
C THR A 82 -6.44 5.25 4.04
N HIS A 83 -6.52 5.21 5.36
CA HIS A 83 -6.72 6.40 6.20
C HIS A 83 -5.40 7.02 6.68
N SER A 84 -4.26 6.40 6.36
CA SER A 84 -2.93 6.88 6.76
C SER A 84 -2.31 7.78 5.69
N VAL A 85 -2.18 9.05 6.00
CA VAL A 85 -1.52 10.05 5.13
C VAL A 85 -0.07 9.64 4.82
N ASP A 86 0.64 9.11 5.82
CA ASP A 86 2.03 8.66 5.66
C ASP A 86 2.16 7.48 4.69
N GLU A 87 1.23 6.54 4.72
CA GLU A 87 1.18 5.43 3.76
C GLU A 87 0.93 5.95 2.35
N ALA A 88 -0.06 6.81 2.20
CA ALA A 88 -0.40 7.39 0.90
C ALA A 88 0.80 8.14 0.30
N ILE A 89 1.48 9.00 1.06
CA ILE A 89 2.65 9.73 0.59
C ILE A 89 3.81 8.78 0.27
N TYR A 90 4.01 7.73 1.07
CA TYR A 90 5.12 6.81 0.86
C TYR A 90 4.95 5.95 -0.40
N LEU A 91 3.72 5.53 -0.71
CA LEU A 91 3.43 4.55 -1.75
C LEU A 91 2.95 5.14 -3.08
N ALA A 92 2.15 6.22 -3.07
CA ALA A 92 1.39 6.63 -4.24
C ALA A 92 2.18 7.52 -5.22
N ASP A 93 1.82 7.49 -6.51
CA ASP A 93 2.20 8.50 -7.50
C ASP A 93 1.24 9.68 -7.45
N ALA A 94 -0.04 9.40 -7.15
CA ALA A 94 -1.08 10.40 -6.96
C ALA A 94 -1.96 10.02 -5.77
N ILE A 95 -2.38 11.01 -5.00
CA ILE A 95 -3.28 10.84 -3.85
C ILE A 95 -4.60 11.53 -4.18
N VAL A 96 -5.69 10.78 -4.05
CA VAL A 96 -7.05 11.28 -4.17
C VAL A 96 -7.61 11.52 -2.79
N ILE A 97 -7.93 12.77 -2.46
CA ILE A 97 -8.60 13.14 -1.21
C ILE A 97 -10.10 13.12 -1.45
N MET A 98 -10.82 12.41 -0.58
CA MET A 98 -12.27 12.30 -0.66
C MET A 98 -12.95 12.99 0.52
N SER A 99 -14.10 13.61 0.26
CA SER A 99 -14.98 14.13 1.31
C SER A 99 -15.69 13.00 2.06
N ALA A 100 -16.21 13.31 3.27
CA ALA A 100 -16.86 12.32 4.11
C ALA A 100 -18.22 11.88 3.54
N ARG A 101 -19.27 12.70 3.64
CA ARG A 101 -20.63 12.36 3.19
C ARG A 101 -21.30 13.56 2.50
N PRO A 102 -21.71 13.41 1.23
CA PRO A 102 -21.46 12.28 0.32
C PRO A 102 -20.00 12.21 -0.09
N GLY A 103 -19.48 10.97 -0.34
CA GLY A 103 -18.12 10.76 -0.84
C GLY A 103 -17.93 11.38 -2.22
N ARG A 104 -17.09 12.41 -2.32
CA ARG A 104 -16.70 13.09 -3.56
C ARG A 104 -15.21 13.31 -3.59
N ILE A 105 -14.63 13.35 -4.77
CA ILE A 105 -13.23 13.76 -4.94
C ILE A 105 -13.13 15.24 -4.57
N LYS A 106 -12.29 15.53 -3.58
CA LYS A 106 -12.02 16.89 -3.11
C LYS A 106 -10.78 17.48 -3.76
N ASP A 107 -9.70 16.72 -3.78
CA ASP A 107 -8.45 17.12 -4.43
C ASP A 107 -7.72 15.89 -4.97
N ILE A 108 -6.83 16.11 -5.95
CA ILE A 108 -5.92 15.09 -6.50
C ILE A 108 -4.51 15.67 -6.44
N ILE A 109 -3.67 15.12 -5.59
CA ILE A 109 -2.31 15.60 -5.34
C ILE A 109 -1.33 14.65 -6.03
N GLN A 110 -0.58 15.17 -6.99
CA GLN A 110 0.55 14.45 -7.60
C GLN A 110 1.75 14.46 -6.64
N ILE A 111 2.42 13.33 -6.55
CA ILE A 111 3.62 13.18 -5.70
C ILE A 111 4.86 13.05 -6.61
N PRO A 112 5.53 14.16 -6.96
CA PRO A 112 6.65 14.16 -7.91
C PRO A 112 7.97 13.68 -7.28
N LEU A 113 7.91 12.99 -6.15
CA LEU A 113 9.09 12.50 -5.45
C LEU A 113 9.44 11.09 -5.89
N PRO A 114 10.71 10.80 -6.19
CA PRO A 114 11.16 9.46 -6.53
C PRO A 114 11.02 8.50 -5.33
N ARG A 115 10.92 7.21 -5.61
CA ARG A 115 10.88 6.14 -4.60
C ARG A 115 12.25 5.46 -4.50
N PRO A 116 12.62 4.92 -3.33
CA PRO A 116 11.93 5.00 -2.04
C PRO A 116 12.02 6.41 -1.43
N ARG A 117 10.94 6.88 -0.81
CA ARG A 117 10.86 8.21 -0.21
C ARG A 117 11.37 8.22 1.24
N THR A 118 12.12 9.24 1.60
CA THR A 118 12.54 9.45 3.00
C THR A 118 11.38 10.08 3.77
N ARG A 119 10.81 9.34 4.74
CA ARG A 119 9.60 9.73 5.48
C ARG A 119 9.71 11.05 6.24
N THR A 120 10.93 11.45 6.57
CA THR A 120 11.25 12.66 7.36
C THR A 120 11.82 13.79 6.52
N SER A 121 11.83 13.67 5.19
CA SER A 121 12.33 14.75 4.34
C SER A 121 11.40 15.98 4.39
N THR A 122 11.96 17.15 4.10
CA THR A 122 11.21 18.42 4.08
C THR A 122 10.07 18.37 3.07
N GLU A 123 10.32 17.81 1.88
CA GLU A 123 9.34 17.71 0.80
C GLU A 123 8.16 16.81 1.20
N VAL A 124 8.44 15.67 1.85
CA VAL A 124 7.41 14.77 2.39
C VAL A 124 6.58 15.46 3.46
N ASN A 125 7.22 16.22 4.36
CA ASN A 125 6.52 16.98 5.40
C ASN A 125 5.61 18.07 4.82
N GLN A 126 6.05 18.81 3.80
CA GLN A 126 5.24 19.82 3.12
C GLN A 126 3.98 19.20 2.47
N ILE A 127 4.13 18.04 1.81
CA ILE A 127 2.99 17.34 1.21
C ILE A 127 2.03 16.86 2.32
N ARG A 128 2.57 16.33 3.41
CA ARG A 128 1.78 15.89 4.58
C ARG A 128 0.96 17.03 5.15
N ASP A 129 1.57 18.20 5.37
CA ASP A 129 0.89 19.37 5.93
C ASP A 129 -0.24 19.85 5.02
N ARG A 130 -0.04 19.85 3.70
CA ARG A 130 -1.08 20.16 2.71
C ARG A 130 -2.26 19.20 2.84
N ILE A 131 -2.01 17.89 2.82
CA ILE A 131 -3.06 16.86 2.92
C ILE A 131 -3.83 17.00 4.23
N LEU A 132 -3.12 17.21 5.35
CA LEU A 132 -3.75 17.36 6.67
C LEU A 132 -4.60 18.63 6.74
N CYS A 133 -4.18 19.71 6.08
CA CYS A 133 -4.99 20.94 5.97
C CYS A 133 -6.29 20.66 5.22
N ASP A 134 -6.23 19.99 4.09
CA ASP A 134 -7.39 19.61 3.29
C ASP A 134 -8.37 18.70 4.05
N LEU A 135 -7.85 17.75 4.82
CA LEU A 135 -8.67 16.86 5.65
C LEU A 135 -9.32 17.60 6.83
N ARG A 136 -8.65 18.57 7.46
CA ARG A 136 -9.19 19.35 8.59
C ARG A 136 -10.36 20.25 8.18
N THR A 137 -10.35 20.80 6.99
CA THR A 137 -11.47 21.61 6.48
C THR A 137 -12.77 20.80 6.34
N GLU A 138 -12.69 19.48 6.29
CA GLU A 138 -13.86 18.59 6.34
C GLU A 138 -14.44 18.44 7.75
N ILE A 139 -13.58 18.37 8.77
CA ILE A 139 -13.99 18.18 10.18
C ILE A 139 -14.62 19.46 10.72
N ALA A 140 -14.18 20.62 10.25
CA ALA A 140 -14.72 21.92 10.67
C ALA A 140 -16.07 22.27 10.00
N SER A 141 -16.50 21.49 9.01
CA SER A 141 -17.76 21.67 8.25
C SER A 141 -18.87 20.71 8.67
N CYS A 142 -18.64 19.89 9.68
CA CYS A 142 -19.61 19.06 10.39
C CYS A 142 -19.95 19.70 11.75
#